data_970a98f6ce96c919a6c2516a57815525
#
_entry.id   970a98f6ce96c919a6c2516a57815525
#
_cell.length_a   1.000
_cell.length_b   1.000
_cell.length_c   1.000
_cell.angle_alpha   90.00
_cell.angle_beta   90.00
_cell.angle_gamma   90.00
#
_symmetry.space_group_name_H-M   'P 1'
#
loop_
_entity.id
_entity.type
_entity.pdbx_description
1 polymer ?
#
loop_
_entity_poly.entity_id
_entity_poly.type
_entity_poly.pdbx_seq_one_letter_code
_entity_poly.pdbx_strand_id
1 'polypeptide(L)'
;MQLPAQWQAGIDRNTEVLRGHAQLLASFNAPRPASPDTSTSRGQIASIVGSTRSQPAQAARLATQTLGRINQANDGLHAITRLLPARAAADAARVQAALAGGSDGGALAGVPFVVKDLFDVAGQVTTAGAALRAQSTPATRDAAVVQRLSDAGAVLVGTANMDEFAYGFATVNAHYGTTANPHDHRHLAGGSSGGSAAAVAAGWVPFALGSDTNGSIRVPAALCGVYGLRPTHGALPLQGVFPFVDALDVVGPFATSVADLRRVYEVMHGHPVPACSVETLRIAQLGGWFQRNLDPELETGLGTLLAAIGSTTIMELPDAERARAAAFVLTAAEGGHRHRNALSTQADQFDPATRDRLLAGLQLPASAVADAHHFAQWFARAMRTLWDRVDVLIAPATPGVAPRIDQESIIIDGLPVSARANLGIFTQPLGLAACPVLAAPLPRPGRLPLGVQLIAAPGREDRLFALAAQLERDGLLAFSAPAQTR
;
A
#
# COMPACT_ATOMS: atom_id res chain seq x y z
N MET A 1 21.57 18.19 -21.08
CA MET A 1 22.38 17.28 -20.22
C MET A 1 22.82 16.12 -21.11
N GLN A 2 24.14 15.90 -21.34
CA GLN A 2 24.62 14.68 -21.98
C GLN A 2 24.67 13.58 -20.93
N LEU A 3 23.87 12.54 -21.12
CA LEU A 3 23.78 11.40 -20.21
C LEU A 3 24.82 10.34 -20.57
N PRO A 4 25.38 9.59 -19.61
CA PRO A 4 26.27 8.48 -19.91
C PRO A 4 25.60 7.44 -20.82
N ALA A 5 26.32 6.98 -21.87
CA ALA A 5 25.78 6.05 -22.86
C ALA A 5 25.22 4.75 -22.24
N GLN A 6 25.82 4.28 -21.15
CA GLN A 6 25.35 3.09 -20.40
C GLN A 6 23.96 3.24 -19.76
N TRP A 7 23.46 4.48 -19.58
CA TRP A 7 22.12 4.72 -19.04
C TRP A 7 21.06 4.85 -20.15
N GLN A 8 21.50 5.17 -21.39
CA GLN A 8 20.59 5.47 -22.50
C GLN A 8 19.63 4.32 -22.79
N ALA A 9 20.11 3.08 -22.81
CA ALA A 9 19.25 1.91 -23.08
C ALA A 9 18.16 1.68 -22.01
N GLY A 10 18.43 1.99 -20.75
CA GLY A 10 17.42 1.95 -19.69
C GLY A 10 16.38 3.07 -19.80
N ILE A 11 16.86 4.27 -20.14
CA ILE A 11 15.99 5.45 -20.34
C ILE A 11 15.11 5.24 -21.58
N ASP A 12 15.65 4.74 -22.70
CA ASP A 12 14.92 4.52 -23.95
C ASP A 12 13.81 3.49 -23.76
N ARG A 13 14.08 2.35 -23.10
CA ARG A 13 13.03 1.36 -22.76
C ARG A 13 11.90 1.96 -21.93
N ASN A 14 12.22 2.73 -20.91
CA ASN A 14 11.19 3.37 -20.08
C ASN A 14 10.46 4.49 -20.84
N THR A 15 11.15 5.23 -21.70
CA THR A 15 10.55 6.27 -22.57
C THR A 15 9.58 5.66 -23.58
N GLU A 16 9.90 4.50 -24.17
CA GLU A 16 9.02 3.80 -25.08
C GLU A 16 7.72 3.31 -24.40
N VAL A 17 7.85 2.72 -23.21
CA VAL A 17 6.68 2.33 -22.39
C VAL A 17 5.79 3.54 -22.09
N LEU A 18 6.38 4.69 -21.71
CA LEU A 18 5.63 5.91 -21.43
C LEU A 18 4.97 6.50 -22.67
N ARG A 19 5.61 6.44 -23.85
CA ARG A 19 5.00 6.86 -25.13
C ARG A 19 3.80 6.00 -25.49
N GLY A 20 3.90 4.67 -25.33
CA GLY A 20 2.77 3.76 -25.55
C GLY A 20 1.57 4.11 -24.68
N HIS A 21 1.79 4.40 -23.40
CA HIS A 21 0.73 4.84 -22.48
C HIS A 21 0.14 6.21 -22.85
N ALA A 22 0.96 7.17 -23.29
CA ALA A 22 0.49 8.49 -23.74
C ALA A 22 -0.42 8.43 -24.99
N GLN A 23 -0.10 7.55 -25.94
CA GLN A 23 -0.91 7.37 -27.16
C GLN A 23 -2.31 6.82 -26.88
N LEU A 24 -2.46 6.00 -25.83
CA LEU A 24 -3.75 5.40 -25.46
C LEU A 24 -4.76 6.41 -24.90
N LEU A 25 -4.29 7.54 -24.36
CA LEU A 25 -5.12 8.52 -23.65
C LEU A 25 -5.99 9.44 -24.50
N ALA A 26 -5.71 9.55 -25.78
CA ALA A 26 -6.22 10.62 -26.67
C ALA A 26 -7.71 10.57 -27.09
N SER A 27 -8.62 9.75 -26.54
CA SER A 27 -9.98 9.57 -27.09
C SER A 27 -11.11 9.08 -26.17
N PHE A 28 -11.60 9.86 -25.13
CA PHE A 28 -12.69 9.31 -24.28
C PHE A 28 -13.71 10.23 -23.51
N ASN A 29 -14.99 9.74 -23.05
CA ASN A 29 -16.08 10.40 -22.26
C ASN A 29 -17.18 9.52 -21.60
N ALA A 30 -17.80 9.83 -20.42
CA ALA A 30 -18.70 9.04 -19.55
C ALA A 30 -19.68 9.58 -18.46
N PRO A 31 -20.54 8.85 -17.72
CA PRO A 31 -21.43 9.22 -16.55
C PRO A 31 -21.71 8.28 -15.32
N ARG A 32 -22.64 8.37 -14.26
CA ARG A 32 -22.60 8.23 -12.76
C ARG A 32 -23.60 7.44 -11.81
N PRO A 33 -23.55 7.39 -10.42
CA PRO A 33 -23.47 6.52 -9.21
C PRO A 33 -24.44 6.36 -7.99
N ALA A 34 -24.18 5.62 -6.86
CA ALA A 34 -24.31 5.63 -5.35
C ALA A 34 -24.82 4.42 -4.48
N SER A 35 -24.66 4.20 -3.25
CA SER A 35 -24.26 3.62 -1.94
C SER A 35 -25.27 2.91 -0.93
N PRO A 36 -25.03 2.35 0.35
CA PRO A 36 -24.12 1.91 1.47
C PRO A 36 -24.41 0.61 2.34
N ASP A 37 -23.82 0.13 3.43
CA ASP A 37 -23.38 0.01 4.83
C ASP A 37 -23.29 -1.33 5.72
N THR A 38 -22.64 -1.73 6.84
CA THR A 38 -21.73 -2.13 7.91
C THR A 38 -21.63 -3.46 8.70
N SER A 39 -20.55 -3.77 9.50
CA SER A 39 -20.12 -4.07 10.91
C SER A 39 -19.36 -5.40 11.29
N THR A 40 -18.61 -5.55 12.45
CA THR A 40 -17.28 -6.05 12.74
C THR A 40 -17.05 -7.27 13.67
N SER A 41 -15.77 -7.86 13.70
CA SER A 41 -15.17 -8.87 14.59
C SER A 41 -13.99 -8.30 15.43
N ARG A 42 -13.39 -9.08 16.37
CA ARG A 42 -12.33 -8.59 17.31
C ARG A 42 -10.92 -8.97 16.82
N GLY A 43 -9.95 -8.03 16.79
CA GLY A 43 -8.56 -8.21 16.36
C GLY A 43 -7.52 -8.28 17.49
N GLN A 44 -6.23 -8.45 17.13
CA GLN A 44 -5.08 -8.58 18.03
C GLN A 44 -4.84 -7.29 18.86
N ILE A 45 -5.06 -6.12 18.26
CA ILE A 45 -4.88 -4.81 18.92
C ILE A 45 -5.76 -4.70 20.18
N ALA A 46 -6.99 -5.19 20.12
CA ALA A 46 -7.89 -5.16 21.28
C ALA A 46 -7.33 -5.93 22.49
N SER A 47 -6.69 -7.08 22.27
CA SER A 47 -6.03 -7.87 23.30
C SER A 47 -4.83 -7.14 23.91
N ILE A 48 -3.98 -6.54 23.06
CA ILE A 48 -2.81 -5.75 23.52
C ILE A 48 -3.24 -4.57 24.35
N VAL A 49 -4.20 -3.78 23.89
CA VAL A 49 -4.74 -2.63 24.61
C VAL A 49 -5.32 -3.06 25.98
N GLY A 50 -6.11 -4.14 26.02
CA GLY A 50 -6.66 -4.68 27.25
C GLY A 50 -5.59 -5.12 28.26
N SER A 51 -4.56 -5.85 27.79
CA SER A 51 -3.45 -6.29 28.64
C SER A 51 -2.56 -5.13 29.12
N THR A 52 -2.37 -4.10 28.29
CA THR A 52 -1.62 -2.90 28.67
C THR A 52 -2.37 -2.06 29.69
N ARG A 53 -3.69 -1.93 29.56
CA ARG A 53 -4.53 -1.23 30.54
C ARG A 53 -4.54 -1.93 31.91
N SER A 54 -4.57 -3.25 31.92
CA SER A 54 -4.53 -4.03 33.17
C SER A 54 -3.11 -4.11 33.80
N GLN A 55 -2.06 -4.01 32.97
CA GLN A 55 -0.65 -4.07 33.37
C GLN A 55 0.17 -3.03 32.59
N PRO A 56 0.26 -1.77 33.08
CA PRO A 56 0.91 -0.67 32.33
C PRO A 56 2.35 -0.94 31.88
N ALA A 57 3.13 -1.74 32.63
CA ALA A 57 4.47 -2.19 32.22
C ALA A 57 4.48 -3.08 30.98
N GLN A 58 3.33 -3.56 30.51
CA GLN A 58 3.21 -4.38 29.28
C GLN A 58 3.64 -3.60 28.04
N ALA A 59 3.40 -2.30 27.96
CA ALA A 59 3.84 -1.47 26.83
C ALA A 59 5.36 -1.55 26.62
N ALA A 60 6.15 -1.38 27.68
CA ALA A 60 7.62 -1.47 27.61
C ALA A 60 8.09 -2.90 27.29
N ARG A 61 7.45 -3.93 27.86
CA ARG A 61 7.77 -5.34 27.58
C ARG A 61 7.52 -5.67 26.10
N LEU A 62 6.36 -5.30 25.55
CA LEU A 62 6.03 -5.55 24.14
C LEU A 62 6.97 -4.80 23.21
N ALA A 63 7.31 -3.54 23.49
CA ALA A 63 8.28 -2.78 22.72
C ALA A 63 9.65 -3.49 22.68
N THR A 64 10.17 -3.89 23.84
CA THR A 64 11.45 -4.60 23.95
C THR A 64 11.44 -5.94 23.23
N GLN A 65 10.38 -6.73 23.39
CA GLN A 65 10.21 -8.01 22.71
C GLN A 65 10.10 -7.86 21.20
N THR A 66 9.39 -6.83 20.72
CA THR A 66 9.25 -6.52 19.30
C THR A 66 10.59 -6.11 18.68
N LEU A 67 11.31 -5.19 19.33
CA LEU A 67 12.67 -4.79 18.91
C LEU A 67 13.62 -6.00 18.86
N GLY A 68 13.59 -6.87 19.86
CA GLY A 68 14.40 -8.10 19.90
C GLY A 68 14.07 -9.08 18.78
N ARG A 69 12.79 -9.33 18.49
CA ARG A 69 12.36 -10.19 17.37
C ARG A 69 12.81 -9.64 16.02
N ILE A 70 12.60 -8.36 15.78
CA ILE A 70 13.03 -7.72 14.53
C ILE A 70 14.55 -7.81 14.39
N ASN A 71 15.31 -7.45 15.42
CA ASN A 71 16.78 -7.50 15.38
C ASN A 71 17.34 -8.89 15.09
N GLN A 72 16.65 -9.95 15.53
CA GLN A 72 17.06 -11.34 15.29
C GLN A 72 16.72 -11.86 13.89
N ALA A 73 15.64 -11.36 13.27
CA ALA A 73 15.08 -11.97 12.06
C ALA A 73 15.14 -11.07 10.80
N ASN A 74 15.50 -9.79 10.96
CA ASN A 74 15.44 -8.83 9.85
C ASN A 74 16.46 -9.12 8.73
N ASP A 75 17.62 -9.70 9.04
CA ASP A 75 18.65 -10.03 8.04
C ASP A 75 18.16 -11.04 6.98
N GLY A 76 17.14 -11.85 7.31
CA GLY A 76 16.50 -12.75 6.36
C GLY A 76 15.37 -12.11 5.55
N LEU A 77 14.82 -10.97 5.99
CA LEU A 77 13.69 -10.31 5.33
C LEU A 77 14.03 -8.94 4.75
N HIS A 78 15.02 -8.23 5.27
CA HIS A 78 15.31 -6.82 4.95
C HIS A 78 14.05 -5.92 4.96
N ALA A 79 13.16 -6.15 5.95
CA ALA A 79 11.89 -5.43 6.03
C ALA A 79 12.01 -4.11 6.81
N ILE A 80 12.97 -3.99 7.72
CA ILE A 80 13.19 -2.80 8.57
C ILE A 80 14.55 -2.17 8.24
N THR A 81 14.54 -0.87 7.95
CA THR A 81 15.76 -0.08 7.65
C THR A 81 16.41 0.47 8.91
N ARG A 82 15.60 0.77 9.95
CA ARG A 82 16.08 1.33 11.21
C ARG A 82 15.19 0.94 12.39
N LEU A 83 15.78 0.41 13.46
CA LEU A 83 15.12 0.27 14.75
C LEU A 83 15.21 1.58 15.56
N LEU A 84 14.20 1.86 16.37
CA LEU A 84 14.05 3.09 17.14
C LEU A 84 13.88 2.82 18.66
N PRO A 85 14.87 2.19 19.33
CA PRO A 85 14.71 1.74 20.72
C PRO A 85 14.48 2.90 21.69
N ALA A 86 15.14 4.04 21.51
CA ALA A 86 14.93 5.22 22.38
C ALA A 86 13.51 5.80 22.21
N ARG A 87 13.01 5.86 20.96
CA ARG A 87 11.63 6.31 20.68
C ARG A 87 10.61 5.32 21.26
N ALA A 88 10.79 4.03 21.06
CA ALA A 88 9.90 3.00 21.59
C ALA A 88 9.83 3.03 23.13
N ALA A 89 10.96 3.23 23.80
CA ALA A 89 11.01 3.39 25.25
C ALA A 89 10.26 4.66 25.72
N ALA A 90 10.44 5.79 25.02
CA ALA A 90 9.75 7.04 25.34
C ALA A 90 8.23 6.93 25.13
N ASP A 91 7.78 6.33 24.03
CA ASP A 91 6.36 6.11 23.75
C ASP A 91 5.73 5.17 24.78
N ALA A 92 6.39 4.06 25.14
CA ALA A 92 5.92 3.14 26.17
C ALA A 92 5.83 3.78 27.57
N ALA A 93 6.82 4.62 27.93
CA ALA A 93 6.81 5.35 29.19
C ALA A 93 5.66 6.38 29.24
N ARG A 94 5.34 7.05 28.11
CA ARG A 94 4.21 7.97 27.99
C ARG A 94 2.88 7.25 28.21
N VAL A 95 2.68 6.05 27.62
CA VAL A 95 1.49 5.22 27.85
C VAL A 95 1.39 4.80 29.32
N GLN A 96 2.50 4.34 29.92
CA GLN A 96 2.54 3.94 31.34
C GLN A 96 2.19 5.09 32.25
N ALA A 97 2.73 6.30 32.02
CA ALA A 97 2.43 7.49 32.80
C ALA A 97 0.96 7.92 32.65
N ALA A 98 0.38 7.86 31.45
CA ALA A 98 -1.03 8.18 31.20
C ALA A 98 -1.95 7.23 31.97
N LEU A 99 -1.68 5.94 31.98
CA LEU A 99 -2.44 4.92 32.73
C LEU A 99 -2.29 5.11 34.25
N ALA A 100 -1.08 5.41 34.74
CA ALA A 100 -0.84 5.70 36.14
C ALA A 100 -1.55 6.99 36.61
N GLY A 101 -1.72 7.97 35.69
CA GLY A 101 -2.48 9.20 35.91
C GLY A 101 -4.01 9.06 35.80
N GLY A 102 -4.53 7.84 35.59
CA GLY A 102 -5.98 7.58 35.51
C GLY A 102 -6.57 7.74 34.08
N SER A 103 -5.77 8.04 33.07
CA SER A 103 -6.20 7.99 31.66
C SER A 103 -6.36 6.53 31.21
N ASP A 104 -7.13 6.29 30.10
CA ASP A 104 -7.26 4.96 29.50
C ASP A 104 -6.08 4.57 28.60
N GLY A 105 -5.07 5.45 28.43
CA GLY A 105 -3.88 5.24 27.62
C GLY A 105 -4.10 5.36 26.10
N GLY A 106 -5.35 5.60 25.67
CA GLY A 106 -5.73 5.75 24.25
C GLY A 106 -6.14 4.44 23.54
N ALA A 107 -6.71 4.60 22.35
CA ALA A 107 -7.28 3.49 21.55
C ALA A 107 -6.24 2.45 21.11
N LEU A 108 -4.94 2.78 21.12
CA LEU A 108 -3.81 1.94 20.71
C LEU A 108 -2.78 1.76 21.83
N ALA A 109 -3.21 1.86 23.11
CA ALA A 109 -2.33 1.83 24.27
C ALA A 109 -1.35 0.65 24.26
N GLY A 110 -0.04 0.93 24.11
CA GLY A 110 1.06 -0.04 24.12
C GLY A 110 1.21 -0.88 22.85
N VAL A 111 0.48 -0.59 21.79
CA VAL A 111 0.54 -1.36 20.52
C VAL A 111 1.78 -0.97 19.72
N PRO A 112 2.74 -1.89 19.47
CA PRO A 112 3.93 -1.60 18.67
C PRO A 112 3.59 -1.50 17.18
N PHE A 113 4.25 -0.57 16.45
CA PHE A 113 4.09 -0.41 15.00
C PHE A 113 5.36 0.07 14.32
N VAL A 114 5.40 -0.07 12.99
CA VAL A 114 6.45 0.50 12.13
C VAL A 114 5.82 1.37 11.04
N VAL A 115 6.62 2.28 10.49
CA VAL A 115 6.21 3.15 9.39
C VAL A 115 7.18 3.02 8.23
N LYS A 116 6.67 3.08 7.00
CA LYS A 116 7.49 3.15 5.79
C LYS A 116 8.47 4.33 5.88
N ASP A 117 9.72 4.17 5.42
CA ASP A 117 10.79 5.18 5.60
C ASP A 117 10.62 6.45 4.70
N LEU A 118 9.37 6.82 4.47
CA LEU A 118 8.97 8.11 3.89
C LEU A 118 8.12 8.97 4.85
N PHE A 119 7.79 8.46 6.03
CA PHE A 119 7.15 9.25 7.08
C PHE A 119 8.20 9.96 7.93
N ASP A 120 8.01 11.23 8.18
CA ASP A 120 8.80 11.97 9.16
C ASP A 120 8.59 11.39 10.56
N VAL A 121 9.71 11.09 11.22
CA VAL A 121 9.78 10.71 12.63
C VAL A 121 10.71 11.70 13.32
N ALA A 122 10.23 12.36 14.35
CA ALA A 122 10.98 13.39 15.07
C ALA A 122 12.37 12.89 15.51
N GLY A 123 13.41 13.66 15.17
CA GLY A 123 14.79 13.32 15.43
C GLY A 123 15.43 12.32 14.46
N GLN A 124 14.70 11.83 13.45
CA GLN A 124 15.20 10.89 12.45
C GLN A 124 15.26 11.52 11.06
N VAL A 125 16.21 11.07 10.23
CA VAL A 125 16.25 11.43 8.81
C VAL A 125 15.22 10.60 8.05
N THR A 126 14.37 11.24 7.28
CA THR A 126 13.44 10.60 6.34
C THR A 126 14.17 10.31 5.04
N THR A 127 14.58 9.05 4.81
CA THR A 127 15.40 8.72 3.63
C THR A 127 14.57 8.47 2.37
N ALA A 128 13.30 8.13 2.49
CA ALA A 128 12.45 7.69 1.36
C ALA A 128 13.08 6.53 0.56
N GLY A 129 13.85 5.65 1.23
CA GLY A 129 14.57 4.55 0.62
C GLY A 129 15.78 4.96 -0.23
N ALA A 130 16.27 6.20 -0.13
CA ALA A 130 17.33 6.77 -0.95
C ALA A 130 18.60 7.06 -0.15
N ALA A 131 19.75 6.55 -0.61
CA ALA A 131 21.05 6.80 0.01
C ALA A 131 21.43 8.28 -0.06
N LEU A 132 21.11 8.96 -1.14
CA LEU A 132 21.40 10.40 -1.31
C LEU A 132 20.71 11.29 -0.25
N ARG A 133 19.70 10.77 0.46
CA ARG A 133 19.02 11.48 1.56
C ARG A 133 19.55 11.11 2.95
N ALA A 134 20.45 10.13 3.06
CA ALA A 134 20.93 9.63 4.36
C ALA A 134 21.58 10.70 5.25
N GLN A 135 22.10 11.78 4.64
CA GLN A 135 22.69 12.93 5.33
C GLN A 135 21.77 14.16 5.38
N SER A 136 20.47 14.01 5.07
CA SER A 136 19.49 15.11 5.16
C SER A 136 19.27 15.52 6.63
N THR A 137 18.73 16.72 6.84
CA THR A 137 18.37 17.19 8.18
C THR A 137 17.28 16.28 8.78
N PRO A 138 17.46 15.82 10.03
CA PRO A 138 16.43 15.07 10.74
C PRO A 138 15.10 15.85 10.83
N ALA A 139 13.98 15.16 10.76
CA ALA A 139 12.66 15.75 10.93
C ALA A 139 12.52 16.35 12.35
N THR A 140 11.93 17.53 12.45
CA THR A 140 11.73 18.22 13.74
C THR A 140 10.46 17.78 14.48
N ARG A 141 9.54 17.10 13.76
CA ARG A 141 8.27 16.59 14.27
C ARG A 141 7.87 15.32 13.51
N ASP A 142 6.97 14.54 14.09
CA ASP A 142 6.35 13.40 13.44
C ASP A 142 5.44 13.83 12.27
N ALA A 143 5.28 12.97 11.28
CA ALA A 143 4.20 13.10 10.30
C ALA A 143 2.83 13.09 11.01
N ALA A 144 1.87 13.86 10.49
CA ALA A 144 0.59 14.08 11.17
C ALA A 144 -0.15 12.78 11.55
N VAL A 145 -0.12 11.77 10.67
CA VAL A 145 -0.74 10.45 10.99
C VAL A 145 0.07 9.66 12.01
N VAL A 146 1.40 9.79 12.02
CA VAL A 146 2.28 9.16 13.03
C VAL A 146 2.02 9.78 14.42
N GLN A 147 1.89 11.11 14.48
CA GLN A 147 1.56 11.83 15.70
C GLN A 147 0.21 11.37 16.28
N ARG A 148 -0.85 11.27 15.43
CA ARG A 148 -2.17 10.79 15.86
C ARG A 148 -2.12 9.38 16.46
N LEU A 149 -1.35 8.48 15.87
CA LEU A 149 -1.16 7.11 16.37
C LEU A 149 -0.40 7.12 17.71
N SER A 150 0.66 7.91 17.82
CA SER A 150 1.42 8.07 19.05
C SER A 150 0.55 8.68 20.16
N ASP A 151 -0.26 9.69 19.87
CA ASP A 151 -1.19 10.31 20.83
C ASP A 151 -2.29 9.35 21.27
N ALA A 152 -2.68 8.40 20.41
CA ALA A 152 -3.58 7.30 20.75
C ALA A 152 -2.90 6.14 21.51
N GLY A 153 -1.62 6.29 21.88
CA GLY A 153 -0.88 5.34 22.72
C GLY A 153 -0.11 4.26 21.98
N ALA A 154 -0.01 4.32 20.64
CA ALA A 154 0.82 3.39 19.89
C ALA A 154 2.32 3.65 20.13
N VAL A 155 3.15 2.59 20.00
CA VAL A 155 4.59 2.59 20.27
C VAL A 155 5.36 2.39 18.97
N LEU A 156 6.02 3.44 18.46
CA LEU A 156 6.79 3.36 17.23
C LEU A 156 8.14 2.66 17.47
N VAL A 157 8.36 1.53 16.79
CA VAL A 157 9.55 0.68 16.99
C VAL A 157 10.57 0.73 15.86
N GLY A 158 10.20 1.24 14.66
CA GLY A 158 11.16 1.30 13.54
C GLY A 158 10.59 1.91 12.26
N THR A 159 11.49 2.09 11.28
CA THR A 159 11.16 2.46 9.90
C THR A 159 11.33 1.27 8.96
N ALA A 160 10.43 1.12 7.99
CA ALA A 160 10.33 -0.03 7.11
C ALA A 160 10.89 0.25 5.71
N ASN A 161 11.52 -0.77 5.12
CA ASN A 161 12.11 -0.72 3.79
C ASN A 161 11.07 -0.46 2.70
N MET A 162 11.51 0.14 1.59
CA MET A 162 10.66 0.56 0.48
C MET A 162 11.44 0.64 -0.84
N ASP A 163 10.76 0.60 -1.98
CA ASP A 163 11.37 1.05 -3.24
C ASP A 163 11.79 2.51 -3.11
N GLU A 164 12.97 2.86 -3.64
CA GLU A 164 13.49 4.23 -3.59
C GLU A 164 12.45 5.23 -4.15
N PHE A 165 12.18 6.30 -3.36
CA PHE A 165 11.17 7.34 -3.64
C PHE A 165 9.76 6.80 -3.93
N ALA A 166 9.42 5.62 -3.41
CA ALA A 166 8.16 4.92 -3.64
C ALA A 166 7.91 4.51 -5.12
N TYR A 167 8.94 4.52 -5.99
CA TYR A 167 8.80 4.30 -7.41
C TYR A 167 9.05 2.83 -7.82
N GLY A 168 8.24 1.92 -7.34
CA GLY A 168 8.27 0.49 -7.68
C GLY A 168 7.10 -0.28 -7.09
N PHE A 169 7.00 -1.57 -7.45
CA PHE A 169 6.02 -2.52 -6.90
C PHE A 169 6.67 -3.76 -6.30
N ALA A 170 7.97 -3.71 -5.94
CA ALA A 170 8.72 -4.90 -5.57
C ALA A 170 9.49 -4.79 -4.25
N THR A 171 9.78 -3.59 -3.77
CA THR A 171 10.73 -3.29 -2.69
C THR A 171 12.09 -3.94 -2.93
N VAL A 172 12.59 -3.75 -4.15
CA VAL A 172 13.96 -4.03 -4.56
C VAL A 172 14.74 -2.72 -4.48
N ASN A 173 15.57 -2.58 -3.47
CA ASN A 173 16.29 -1.34 -3.18
C ASN A 173 17.81 -1.58 -3.21
N ALA A 174 18.52 -0.87 -4.09
CA ALA A 174 19.96 -1.04 -4.25
C ALA A 174 20.77 -0.61 -3.02
N HIS A 175 20.18 0.16 -2.10
CA HIS A 175 20.86 0.71 -0.92
C HIS A 175 20.52 -0.02 0.38
N TYR A 176 19.28 -0.46 0.52
CA TYR A 176 18.74 -1.08 1.75
C TYR A 176 18.38 -2.57 1.58
N GLY A 177 18.68 -3.15 0.42
CA GLY A 177 18.40 -4.57 0.11
C GLY A 177 16.98 -4.81 -0.38
N THR A 178 16.73 -6.04 -0.85
CA THR A 178 15.42 -6.50 -1.31
C THR A 178 14.62 -7.06 -0.14
N THR A 179 13.41 -6.56 0.07
CA THR A 179 12.51 -7.14 1.07
C THR A 179 11.94 -8.46 0.57
N ALA A 180 12.28 -9.54 1.26
CA ALA A 180 11.79 -10.88 0.98
C ALA A 180 10.36 -11.08 1.51
N ASN A 181 9.64 -12.04 0.91
CA ASN A 181 8.30 -12.42 1.35
C ASN A 181 8.37 -13.31 2.60
N PRO A 182 7.65 -13.01 3.69
CA PRO A 182 7.66 -13.84 4.90
C PRO A 182 7.15 -15.28 4.69
N HIS A 183 6.37 -15.54 3.64
CA HIS A 183 5.87 -16.88 3.31
C HIS A 183 6.92 -17.76 2.59
N ASP A 184 7.83 -17.14 1.84
CA ASP A 184 8.98 -17.80 1.21
C ASP A 184 10.02 -16.71 0.85
N HIS A 185 11.16 -16.72 1.53
CA HIS A 185 12.22 -15.72 1.40
C HIS A 185 12.88 -15.68 0.01
N ARG A 186 12.56 -16.60 -0.88
CA ARG A 186 12.99 -16.58 -2.29
C ARG A 186 12.08 -15.70 -3.17
N HIS A 187 10.99 -15.16 -2.61
CA HIS A 187 9.98 -14.37 -3.31
C HIS A 187 9.94 -12.92 -2.82
N LEU A 188 9.44 -12.03 -3.67
CA LEU A 188 9.29 -10.60 -3.39
C LEU A 188 8.17 -10.34 -2.38
N ALA A 189 8.34 -9.38 -1.50
CA ALA A 189 7.26 -8.88 -0.63
C ALA A 189 6.25 -8.00 -1.37
N GLY A 190 6.55 -7.59 -2.61
CA GLY A 190 5.83 -6.52 -3.28
C GLY A 190 6.28 -5.14 -2.82
N GLY A 191 5.69 -4.10 -3.41
CA GLY A 191 6.15 -2.71 -3.15
C GLY A 191 5.12 -1.64 -3.56
N SER A 192 5.46 -0.40 -3.27
CA SER A 192 6.70 0.09 -2.65
C SER A 192 6.73 0.05 -1.11
N SER A 193 5.66 -0.38 -0.42
CA SER A 193 5.60 -0.52 1.04
C SER A 193 5.85 -1.98 1.49
N GLY A 194 6.78 -2.71 0.84
CA GLY A 194 7.02 -4.14 1.10
C GLY A 194 7.52 -4.42 2.51
N GLY A 195 8.40 -3.57 3.06
CA GLY A 195 8.87 -3.71 4.43
C GLY A 195 7.74 -3.61 5.46
N SER A 196 6.78 -2.69 5.25
CA SER A 196 5.60 -2.55 6.12
C SER A 196 4.71 -3.79 6.08
N ALA A 197 4.38 -4.29 4.88
CA ALA A 197 3.55 -5.48 4.71
C ALA A 197 4.24 -6.73 5.27
N ALA A 198 5.55 -6.91 4.99
CA ALA A 198 6.34 -8.02 5.49
C ALA A 198 6.44 -8.02 7.02
N ALA A 199 6.64 -6.87 7.66
CA ALA A 199 6.69 -6.78 9.12
C ALA A 199 5.38 -7.20 9.81
N VAL A 200 4.23 -6.88 9.18
CA VAL A 200 2.91 -7.32 9.66
C VAL A 200 2.70 -8.80 9.39
N ALA A 201 3.01 -9.29 8.19
CA ALA A 201 2.85 -10.69 7.82
C ALA A 201 3.73 -11.63 8.66
N ALA A 202 4.97 -11.22 8.97
CA ALA A 202 5.88 -11.94 9.87
C ALA A 202 5.45 -11.90 11.34
N GLY A 203 4.36 -11.21 11.68
CA GLY A 203 3.89 -11.08 13.07
C GLY A 203 4.80 -10.24 13.97
N TRP A 204 5.69 -9.44 13.40
CA TRP A 204 6.56 -8.59 14.20
C TRP A 204 5.79 -7.43 14.85
N VAL A 205 4.86 -6.86 14.14
CA VAL A 205 3.97 -5.80 14.63
C VAL A 205 2.52 -6.07 14.22
N PRO A 206 1.53 -5.67 15.05
CA PRO A 206 0.11 -5.84 14.72
C PRO A 206 -0.34 -5.01 13.52
N PHE A 207 0.29 -3.85 13.28
CA PHE A 207 0.01 -2.99 12.15
C PHE A 207 1.25 -2.20 11.71
N ALA A 208 1.23 -1.71 10.48
CA ALA A 208 2.25 -0.83 9.93
C ALA A 208 1.62 0.25 9.04
N LEU A 209 2.34 1.35 8.79
CA LEU A 209 1.92 2.35 7.82
C LEU A 209 2.68 2.23 6.50
N GLY A 210 1.96 2.44 5.40
CA GLY A 210 2.50 2.58 4.06
C GLY A 210 1.92 3.76 3.29
N SER A 211 2.34 3.90 2.04
CA SER A 211 1.78 4.84 1.08
C SER A 211 1.34 4.12 -0.20
N ASP A 212 0.37 4.67 -0.90
CA ASP A 212 -0.14 4.12 -2.17
C ASP A 212 -0.38 5.25 -3.17
N THR A 213 0.46 5.33 -4.18
CA THR A 213 0.28 6.18 -5.35
C THR A 213 -0.51 5.41 -6.41
N ASN A 214 0.00 4.23 -6.80
CA ASN A 214 -0.52 3.37 -7.87
C ASN A 214 -0.81 1.93 -7.43
N GLY A 215 -0.71 1.61 -6.13
CA GLY A 215 -0.88 0.25 -5.63
C GLY A 215 0.09 -0.12 -4.51
N SER A 216 0.89 0.83 -4.03
CA SER A 216 2.01 0.56 -3.10
C SER A 216 1.60 0.20 -1.66
N ILE A 217 0.32 0.13 -1.33
CA ILE A 217 -0.25 -0.60 -0.19
C ILE A 217 -0.85 -1.92 -0.69
N ARG A 218 -1.65 -1.89 -1.75
CA ARG A 218 -2.47 -3.00 -2.22
C ARG A 218 -1.66 -4.16 -2.78
N VAL A 219 -0.60 -3.88 -3.55
CA VAL A 219 0.30 -4.90 -4.10
C VAL A 219 1.01 -5.67 -2.98
N PRO A 220 1.77 -5.02 -2.06
CA PRO A 220 2.42 -5.77 -1.00
C PRO A 220 1.44 -6.40 0.01
N ALA A 221 0.25 -5.82 0.24
CA ALA A 221 -0.78 -6.47 1.04
C ALA A 221 -1.22 -7.81 0.44
N ALA A 222 -1.49 -7.84 -0.88
CA ALA A 222 -1.86 -9.06 -1.60
C ALA A 222 -0.76 -10.11 -1.60
N LEU A 223 0.50 -9.72 -1.86
CA LEU A 223 1.63 -10.63 -1.98
C LEU A 223 2.14 -11.14 -0.64
N CYS A 224 1.98 -10.39 0.45
CA CYS A 224 2.30 -10.82 1.82
C CYS A 224 1.11 -11.43 2.56
N GLY A 225 -0.08 -11.45 1.97
CA GLY A 225 -1.27 -12.06 2.56
C GLY A 225 -1.85 -11.33 3.76
N VAL A 226 -1.74 -9.99 3.80
CA VAL A 226 -2.31 -9.15 4.86
C VAL A 226 -3.40 -8.23 4.30
N TYR A 227 -4.20 -7.63 5.18
CA TYR A 227 -5.12 -6.55 4.80
C TYR A 227 -4.36 -5.23 4.66
N GLY A 228 -4.69 -4.45 3.62
CA GLY A 228 -4.14 -3.12 3.41
C GLY A 228 -5.20 -2.16 2.89
N LEU A 229 -5.29 -0.97 3.46
CA LEU A 229 -6.25 0.05 3.02
C LEU A 229 -5.54 1.19 2.28
N ARG A 230 -5.90 1.39 1.00
CA ARG A 230 -5.77 2.68 0.32
C ARG A 230 -7.03 3.48 0.62
N PRO A 231 -7.00 4.54 1.44
CA PRO A 231 -8.19 5.37 1.67
C PRO A 231 -8.55 6.22 0.46
N THR A 232 -9.70 6.87 0.52
CA THR A 232 -10.06 7.95 -0.40
C THR A 232 -8.94 8.99 -0.46
N HIS A 233 -8.58 9.44 -1.68
CA HIS A 233 -7.58 10.51 -1.83
C HIS A 233 -8.03 11.77 -1.07
N GLY A 234 -7.13 12.31 -0.25
CA GLY A 234 -7.41 13.47 0.61
C GLY A 234 -8.09 13.15 1.95
N ALA A 235 -8.49 11.90 2.23
CA ALA A 235 -9.11 11.54 3.51
C ALA A 235 -8.13 11.60 4.71
N LEU A 236 -6.85 11.35 4.47
CA LEU A 236 -5.81 11.42 5.50
C LEU A 236 -4.79 12.52 5.20
N PRO A 237 -4.25 13.20 6.23
CA PRO A 237 -3.25 14.24 6.05
C PRO A 237 -1.91 13.67 5.58
N LEU A 238 -1.24 14.36 4.64
CA LEU A 238 0.09 14.02 4.12
C LEU A 238 1.22 14.89 4.69
N GLN A 239 0.96 15.74 5.69
CA GLN A 239 2.00 16.55 6.33
C GLN A 239 3.05 15.66 6.99
N GLY A 240 4.34 15.88 6.61
CA GLY A 240 5.46 15.05 7.07
C GLY A 240 5.58 13.71 6.34
N VAL A 241 4.93 13.54 5.20
CA VAL A 241 5.12 12.40 4.30
C VAL A 241 5.96 12.88 3.11
N PHE A 242 7.04 12.17 2.78
CA PHE A 242 7.84 12.49 1.59
C PHE A 242 7.00 12.26 0.34
N PRO A 243 6.74 13.30 -0.47
CA PRO A 243 5.79 13.21 -1.58
C PRO A 243 6.39 12.53 -2.80
N PHE A 244 5.54 11.87 -3.60
CA PHE A 244 5.89 11.34 -4.92
C PHE A 244 5.04 11.96 -6.02
N VAL A 245 3.72 11.74 -6.01
CA VAL A 245 2.75 12.27 -6.98
C VAL A 245 1.55 12.85 -6.23
N ASP A 246 1.51 14.17 -6.10
CA ASP A 246 0.56 14.86 -5.21
C ASP A 246 -0.91 14.57 -5.53
N ALA A 247 -1.23 14.34 -6.83
CA ALA A 247 -2.58 14.01 -7.29
C ALA A 247 -3.02 12.56 -7.00
N LEU A 248 -2.12 11.67 -6.58
CA LEU A 248 -2.38 10.24 -6.42
C LEU A 248 -2.02 9.71 -5.04
N ASP A 249 -1.09 10.36 -4.34
CA ASP A 249 -0.53 9.87 -3.08
C ASP A 249 -1.58 9.80 -1.97
N VAL A 250 -1.62 8.67 -1.32
CA VAL A 250 -2.33 8.48 -0.05
C VAL A 250 -1.45 7.68 0.92
N VAL A 251 -1.75 7.76 2.20
CA VAL A 251 -1.18 6.90 3.24
C VAL A 251 -2.25 6.02 3.83
N GLY A 252 -1.87 4.84 4.34
CA GLY A 252 -2.83 3.93 4.95
C GLY A 252 -2.18 2.78 5.70
N PRO A 253 -2.98 2.04 6.48
CA PRO A 253 -2.51 0.95 7.33
C PRO A 253 -2.46 -0.40 6.64
N PHE A 254 -1.62 -1.29 7.21
CA PHE A 254 -1.65 -2.75 7.06
C PHE A 254 -2.01 -3.39 8.39
N ALA A 255 -2.76 -4.49 8.40
CA ALA A 255 -3.05 -5.30 9.57
C ALA A 255 -3.35 -6.76 9.19
N THR A 256 -3.43 -7.67 10.18
CA THR A 256 -3.78 -9.08 9.97
C THR A 256 -5.28 -9.37 10.13
N SER A 257 -6.09 -8.36 10.49
CA SER A 257 -7.55 -8.47 10.58
C SER A 257 -8.24 -7.18 10.15
N VAL A 258 -9.48 -7.30 9.67
CA VAL A 258 -10.30 -6.14 9.29
C VAL A 258 -10.58 -5.24 10.50
N ALA A 259 -10.77 -5.83 11.69
CA ALA A 259 -11.03 -5.08 12.91
C ALA A 259 -9.83 -4.21 13.33
N ASP A 260 -8.61 -4.72 13.22
CA ASP A 260 -7.39 -3.96 13.53
C ASP A 260 -7.13 -2.89 12.47
N LEU A 261 -7.31 -3.23 11.18
CA LEU A 261 -7.18 -2.30 10.06
C LEU A 261 -8.12 -1.09 10.24
N ARG A 262 -9.39 -1.34 10.56
CA ARG A 262 -10.40 -0.31 10.83
C ARG A 262 -10.02 0.56 12.00
N ARG A 263 -9.62 -0.03 13.13
CA ARG A 263 -9.23 0.70 14.34
C ARG A 263 -8.06 1.66 14.09
N VAL A 264 -7.04 1.20 13.36
CA VAL A 264 -5.89 2.04 12.99
C VAL A 264 -6.33 3.17 12.05
N TYR A 265 -7.15 2.86 11.05
CA TYR A 265 -7.68 3.89 10.13
C TYR A 265 -8.50 4.95 10.87
N GLU A 266 -9.40 4.57 11.79
CA GLU A 266 -10.21 5.50 12.58
C GLU A 266 -9.34 6.45 13.41
N VAL A 267 -8.24 5.98 14.00
CA VAL A 267 -7.27 6.82 14.71
C VAL A 267 -6.54 7.76 13.75
N MET A 268 -6.08 7.26 12.60
CA MET A 268 -5.43 8.10 11.58
C MET A 268 -6.38 9.17 11.01
N HIS A 269 -7.65 8.83 10.82
CA HIS A 269 -8.68 9.71 10.29
C HIS A 269 -9.16 10.73 11.33
N GLY A 270 -9.18 10.35 12.61
CA GLY A 270 -9.65 11.18 13.73
C GLY A 270 -11.16 11.08 13.98
N HIS A 271 -11.88 10.26 13.21
CA HIS A 271 -13.31 10.02 13.36
C HIS A 271 -13.62 8.53 13.16
N PRO A 272 -14.65 8.00 13.85
CA PRO A 272 -15.10 6.63 13.64
C PRO A 272 -15.66 6.45 12.21
N VAL A 273 -15.44 5.29 11.64
CA VAL A 273 -16.10 4.88 10.40
C VAL A 273 -17.58 4.63 10.70
N PRO A 274 -18.51 5.22 9.94
CA PRO A 274 -19.94 4.99 10.14
C PRO A 274 -20.32 3.52 10.10
N ALA A 275 -21.40 3.21 10.73
CA ALA A 275 -21.99 1.89 10.66
C ALA A 275 -22.70 1.64 9.31
N CYS A 276 -22.64 0.41 8.63
CA CYS A 276 -23.10 0.00 7.26
C CYS A 276 -23.70 -1.42 7.20
N SER A 277 -24.91 -1.69 6.63
CA SER A 277 -25.45 -3.04 6.43
C SER A 277 -24.92 -3.70 5.15
N VAL A 278 -24.38 -4.89 5.24
CA VAL A 278 -23.91 -5.65 4.06
C VAL A 278 -25.08 -6.16 3.22
N GLU A 279 -26.22 -6.43 3.84
CA GLU A 279 -27.40 -7.02 3.21
C GLU A 279 -27.98 -6.20 2.05
N THR A 280 -27.73 -4.89 2.07
CA THR A 280 -28.22 -3.96 1.05
C THR A 280 -27.17 -3.59 0.00
N LEU A 281 -25.95 -4.11 0.10
CA LEU A 281 -24.86 -3.77 -0.83
C LEU A 281 -25.07 -4.45 -2.19
N ARG A 282 -25.06 -3.65 -3.23
CA ARG A 282 -24.96 -4.12 -4.61
C ARG A 282 -23.50 -4.39 -4.94
N ILE A 283 -23.13 -5.65 -5.05
CA ILE A 283 -21.75 -6.09 -5.27
C ILE A 283 -21.60 -6.58 -6.71
N ALA A 284 -20.51 -6.20 -7.39
CA ALA A 284 -20.20 -6.68 -8.73
C ALA A 284 -18.70 -7.02 -8.87
N GLN A 285 -18.39 -7.93 -9.78
CA GLN A 285 -17.02 -8.21 -10.22
C GLN A 285 -16.59 -7.19 -11.29
N LEU A 286 -15.33 -6.76 -11.26
CA LEU A 286 -14.73 -6.08 -12.40
C LEU A 286 -14.35 -7.09 -13.49
N GLY A 287 -14.88 -6.84 -14.70
CA GLY A 287 -14.63 -7.61 -15.90
C GLY A 287 -13.51 -7.03 -16.79
N GLY A 288 -13.46 -7.50 -18.05
CA GLY A 288 -12.58 -6.99 -19.08
C GLY A 288 -11.11 -6.99 -18.67
N TRP A 289 -10.52 -5.83 -18.50
CA TRP A 289 -9.12 -5.64 -18.07
C TRP A 289 -8.74 -6.47 -16.82
N PHE A 290 -9.62 -6.59 -15.84
CA PHE A 290 -9.37 -7.25 -14.56
C PHE A 290 -9.53 -8.78 -14.60
N GLN A 291 -9.89 -9.35 -15.74
CA GLN A 291 -9.97 -10.80 -15.96
C GLN A 291 -8.83 -11.33 -16.85
N ARG A 292 -7.92 -10.46 -17.29
CA ARG A 292 -6.79 -10.82 -18.16
C ARG A 292 -5.57 -11.20 -17.32
N ASN A 293 -4.79 -12.17 -17.79
CA ASN A 293 -3.49 -12.53 -17.20
C ASN A 293 -3.56 -12.99 -15.72
N LEU A 294 -4.64 -13.63 -15.32
CA LEU A 294 -4.80 -14.13 -13.96
C LEU A 294 -4.13 -15.51 -13.80
N ASP A 295 -3.47 -15.69 -12.65
CA ASP A 295 -3.11 -17.00 -12.14
C ASP A 295 -4.40 -17.85 -11.99
N PRO A 296 -4.43 -19.12 -12.49
CA PRO A 296 -5.64 -19.97 -12.43
C PRO A 296 -6.19 -20.19 -11.01
N GLU A 297 -5.32 -20.17 -9.99
CA GLU A 297 -5.78 -20.29 -8.60
C GLU A 297 -6.41 -18.99 -8.08
N LEU A 298 -5.94 -17.83 -8.55
CA LEU A 298 -6.57 -16.55 -8.25
C LEU A 298 -7.96 -16.47 -8.90
N GLU A 299 -8.08 -16.90 -10.17
CA GLU A 299 -9.36 -16.95 -10.87
C GLU A 299 -10.35 -17.88 -10.13
N THR A 300 -9.89 -19.06 -9.71
CA THR A 300 -10.69 -20.01 -8.92
C THR A 300 -11.10 -19.42 -7.57
N GLY A 301 -10.16 -18.80 -6.85
CA GLY A 301 -10.43 -18.18 -5.54
C GLY A 301 -11.39 -17.01 -5.63
N LEU A 302 -11.26 -16.18 -6.66
CA LEU A 302 -12.18 -15.07 -6.94
C LEU A 302 -13.59 -15.59 -7.31
N GLY A 303 -13.66 -16.62 -8.15
CA GLY A 303 -14.92 -17.29 -8.48
C GLY A 303 -15.63 -17.88 -7.26
N THR A 304 -14.90 -18.52 -6.35
CA THR A 304 -15.42 -19.04 -5.08
C THR A 304 -15.97 -17.93 -4.19
N LEU A 305 -15.22 -16.82 -4.06
CA LEU A 305 -15.64 -15.64 -3.29
C LEU A 305 -16.95 -15.05 -3.85
N LEU A 306 -17.02 -14.85 -5.17
CA LEU A 306 -18.19 -14.27 -5.84
C LEU A 306 -19.43 -15.18 -5.76
N ALA A 307 -19.25 -16.50 -5.90
CA ALA A 307 -20.32 -17.48 -5.75
C ALA A 307 -20.89 -17.47 -4.31
N ALA A 308 -20.03 -17.38 -3.31
CA ALA A 308 -20.45 -17.31 -1.91
C ALA A 308 -21.23 -16.03 -1.58
N ILE A 309 -20.86 -14.90 -2.21
CA ILE A 309 -21.59 -13.62 -2.09
C ILE A 309 -22.93 -13.65 -2.88
N GLY A 310 -23.10 -14.60 -3.80
CA GLY A 310 -24.23 -14.63 -4.72
C GLY A 310 -24.19 -13.55 -5.81
N SER A 311 -23.01 -12.96 -6.07
CA SER A 311 -22.85 -11.93 -7.10
C SER A 311 -22.60 -12.57 -8.47
N THR A 312 -23.47 -12.31 -9.42
CA THR A 312 -23.32 -12.66 -10.85
C THR A 312 -23.11 -11.44 -11.74
N THR A 313 -23.11 -10.25 -11.15
CA THR A 313 -22.99 -8.99 -11.88
C THR A 313 -21.54 -8.74 -12.25
N ILE A 314 -21.26 -8.56 -13.54
CA ILE A 314 -19.95 -8.13 -14.05
C ILE A 314 -20.09 -6.70 -14.54
N MET A 315 -19.13 -5.85 -14.18
CA MET A 315 -19.03 -4.46 -14.62
C MET A 315 -17.63 -4.19 -15.16
N GLU A 316 -17.53 -3.38 -16.21
CA GLU A 316 -16.25 -2.97 -16.74
C GLU A 316 -15.96 -1.52 -16.33
N LEU A 317 -14.69 -1.26 -15.98
CA LEU A 317 -14.22 0.11 -15.87
C LEU A 317 -14.12 0.71 -17.27
N PRO A 318 -14.63 1.91 -17.47
CA PRO A 318 -14.47 2.58 -18.74
C PRO A 318 -12.99 2.85 -19.01
N ASP A 319 -12.45 2.28 -20.11
CA ASP A 319 -11.05 2.50 -20.51
C ASP A 319 -9.97 2.25 -19.41
N ALA A 320 -10.05 1.14 -18.72
CA ALA A 320 -9.09 0.76 -17.67
C ALA A 320 -7.63 0.76 -18.17
N GLU A 321 -7.40 0.43 -19.43
CA GLU A 321 -6.09 0.46 -20.06
C GLU A 321 -5.54 1.88 -20.19
N ARG A 322 -6.35 2.84 -20.64
CA ARG A 322 -5.97 4.26 -20.67
C ARG A 322 -5.85 4.85 -19.27
N ALA A 323 -6.66 4.40 -18.31
CA ALA A 323 -6.51 4.82 -16.91
C ALA A 323 -5.15 4.41 -16.34
N ARG A 324 -4.69 3.19 -16.65
CA ARG A 324 -3.34 2.75 -16.31
C ARG A 324 -2.28 3.60 -17.01
N ALA A 325 -2.44 3.87 -18.31
CA ALA A 325 -1.51 4.68 -19.09
C ALA A 325 -1.38 6.10 -18.51
N ALA A 326 -2.50 6.75 -18.15
CA ALA A 326 -2.51 8.06 -17.51
C ALA A 326 -1.77 8.06 -16.17
N ALA A 327 -2.02 7.06 -15.33
CA ALA A 327 -1.34 6.90 -14.07
C ALA A 327 0.18 6.75 -14.25
N PHE A 328 0.65 6.01 -15.26
CA PHE A 328 2.08 5.89 -15.61
C PHE A 328 2.68 7.23 -16.04
N VAL A 329 2.02 7.94 -16.96
CA VAL A 329 2.49 9.23 -17.49
C VAL A 329 2.60 10.27 -16.37
N LEU A 330 1.56 10.43 -15.56
CA LEU A 330 1.55 11.37 -14.43
C LEU A 330 2.67 11.03 -13.43
N THR A 331 2.80 9.76 -13.06
CA THR A 331 3.80 9.31 -12.10
C THR A 331 5.23 9.56 -12.60
N ALA A 332 5.50 9.27 -13.88
CA ALA A 332 6.83 9.47 -14.45
C ALA A 332 7.16 10.97 -14.59
N ALA A 333 6.21 11.78 -15.06
CA ALA A 333 6.40 13.22 -15.24
C ALA A 333 6.60 13.96 -13.92
N GLU A 334 5.71 13.76 -12.95
CA GLU A 334 5.80 14.42 -11.63
C GLU A 334 7.01 13.93 -10.84
N GLY A 335 7.27 12.61 -10.83
CA GLY A 335 8.45 12.03 -10.20
C GLY A 335 9.75 12.57 -10.80
N GLY A 336 9.89 12.58 -12.13
CA GLY A 336 11.03 13.17 -12.83
C GLY A 336 11.21 14.65 -12.50
N HIS A 337 10.12 15.43 -12.55
CA HIS A 337 10.14 16.85 -12.22
C HIS A 337 10.57 17.12 -10.76
N ARG A 338 10.05 16.37 -9.81
CA ARG A 338 10.39 16.48 -8.38
C ARG A 338 11.88 16.24 -8.12
N HIS A 339 12.46 15.28 -8.79
CA HIS A 339 13.86 14.89 -8.61
C HIS A 339 14.84 15.52 -9.61
N ARG A 340 14.41 16.40 -10.53
CA ARG A 340 15.24 16.95 -11.62
C ARG A 340 16.58 17.55 -11.19
N ASN A 341 16.59 18.25 -10.04
CA ASN A 341 17.81 18.90 -9.54
C ASN A 341 18.81 17.83 -9.03
N ALA A 342 18.36 16.86 -8.27
CA ALA A 342 19.20 15.76 -7.80
C ALA A 342 19.69 14.89 -8.97
N LEU A 343 18.82 14.61 -9.95
CA LEU A 343 19.19 13.89 -11.18
C LEU A 343 20.24 14.61 -12.02
N SER A 344 20.30 15.94 -11.97
CA SER A 344 21.30 16.70 -12.73
C SER A 344 22.67 16.74 -12.06
N THR A 345 22.78 16.49 -10.74
CA THR A 345 23.99 16.65 -9.96
C THR A 345 24.49 15.40 -9.24
N GLN A 346 23.59 14.42 -8.98
CA GLN A 346 23.84 13.25 -8.13
C GLN A 346 23.15 11.98 -8.69
N ALA A 347 22.97 11.88 -10.02
CA ALA A 347 22.24 10.78 -10.65
C ALA A 347 22.84 9.39 -10.39
N ASP A 348 24.11 9.31 -10.13
CA ASP A 348 24.85 8.10 -9.76
C ASP A 348 24.52 7.55 -8.36
N GLN A 349 23.95 8.39 -7.49
CA GLN A 349 23.55 8.02 -6.13
C GLN A 349 22.11 7.43 -6.06
N PHE A 350 21.37 7.44 -7.16
CA PHE A 350 20.05 6.82 -7.22
C PHE A 350 20.16 5.30 -7.45
N ASP A 351 19.15 4.55 -6.99
CA ASP A 351 18.90 3.20 -7.49
C ASP A 351 18.79 3.25 -9.03
N PRO A 352 19.56 2.46 -9.79
CA PRO A 352 19.61 2.57 -11.25
C PRO A 352 18.25 2.45 -11.92
N ALA A 353 17.39 1.53 -11.45
CA ALA A 353 16.07 1.35 -12.04
C ALA A 353 15.10 2.51 -11.70
N THR A 354 15.26 3.18 -10.56
CA THR A 354 14.52 4.40 -10.20
C THR A 354 15.01 5.59 -11.03
N ARG A 355 16.34 5.79 -11.11
CA ARG A 355 16.98 6.84 -11.90
C ARG A 355 16.51 6.83 -13.36
N ASP A 356 16.61 5.69 -14.02
CA ASP A 356 16.31 5.56 -15.46
C ASP A 356 14.84 5.86 -15.76
N ARG A 357 13.93 5.50 -14.85
CA ARG A 357 12.50 5.81 -14.96
C ARG A 357 12.20 7.29 -14.72
N LEU A 358 12.86 7.93 -13.75
CA LEU A 358 12.72 9.35 -13.48
C LEU A 358 13.28 10.19 -14.63
N LEU A 359 14.43 9.81 -15.19
CA LEU A 359 15.04 10.46 -16.36
C LEU A 359 14.17 10.32 -17.62
N ALA A 360 13.55 9.15 -17.83
CA ALA A 360 12.56 8.95 -18.91
C ALA A 360 11.33 9.85 -18.73
N GLY A 361 10.86 10.03 -17.49
CA GLY A 361 9.76 10.93 -17.16
C GLY A 361 10.02 12.40 -17.51
N LEU A 362 11.26 12.87 -17.40
CA LEU A 362 11.68 14.22 -17.81
C LEU A 362 11.65 14.45 -19.33
N GLN A 363 11.57 13.38 -20.13
CA GLN A 363 11.53 13.48 -21.59
C GLN A 363 10.11 13.46 -22.16
N LEU A 364 9.08 13.33 -21.32
CA LEU A 364 7.69 13.33 -21.76
C LEU A 364 7.29 14.70 -22.31
N PRO A 365 6.60 14.77 -23.47
CA PRO A 365 6.03 16.02 -23.97
C PRO A 365 4.98 16.59 -23.01
N ALA A 366 4.93 17.90 -22.84
CA ALA A 366 3.92 18.56 -22.02
C ALA A 366 2.48 18.23 -22.45
N SER A 367 2.25 18.02 -23.76
CA SER A 367 0.95 17.58 -24.30
C SER A 367 0.54 16.21 -23.73
N ALA A 368 1.44 15.22 -23.65
CA ALA A 368 1.12 13.91 -23.09
C ALA A 368 0.75 13.99 -21.60
N VAL A 369 1.38 14.89 -20.84
CA VAL A 369 1.04 15.15 -19.44
C VAL A 369 -0.33 15.83 -19.32
N ALA A 370 -0.63 16.81 -20.20
CA ALA A 370 -1.95 17.47 -20.26
C ALA A 370 -3.06 16.46 -20.63
N ASP A 371 -2.83 15.59 -21.60
CA ASP A 371 -3.78 14.54 -22.00
C ASP A 371 -4.03 13.56 -20.84
N ALA A 372 -3.00 13.19 -20.08
CA ALA A 372 -3.12 12.34 -18.90
C ALA A 372 -3.96 13.00 -17.80
N HIS A 373 -3.81 14.31 -17.55
CA HIS A 373 -4.64 15.05 -16.61
C HIS A 373 -6.09 15.17 -17.09
N HIS A 374 -6.33 15.45 -18.39
CA HIS A 374 -7.68 15.48 -18.97
C HIS A 374 -8.36 14.12 -18.83
N PHE A 375 -7.65 13.06 -19.17
CA PHE A 375 -8.17 11.70 -19.01
C PHE A 375 -8.48 11.38 -17.54
N ALA A 376 -7.60 11.71 -16.59
CA ALA A 376 -7.82 11.47 -15.17
C ALA A 376 -9.09 12.15 -14.65
N GLN A 377 -9.32 13.42 -15.04
CA GLN A 377 -10.55 14.15 -14.69
C GLN A 377 -11.80 13.50 -15.29
N TRP A 378 -11.70 13.06 -16.54
CA TRP A 378 -12.79 12.36 -17.19
C TRP A 378 -13.04 11.01 -16.51
N PHE A 379 -12.01 10.18 -16.26
CA PHE A 379 -12.11 8.89 -15.64
C PHE A 379 -12.74 8.97 -14.24
N ALA A 380 -12.34 9.98 -13.43
CA ALA A 380 -12.95 10.22 -12.14
C ALA A 380 -14.44 10.62 -12.24
N ARG A 381 -14.87 11.28 -13.33
CA ARG A 381 -16.30 11.50 -13.62
C ARG A 381 -17.01 10.23 -14.08
N ALA A 382 -16.31 9.43 -14.89
CA ALA A 382 -16.80 8.12 -15.35
C ALA A 382 -17.06 7.17 -14.20
N MET A 383 -16.10 7.00 -13.33
CA MET A 383 -16.24 6.15 -12.15
C MET A 383 -17.45 6.54 -11.30
N ARG A 384 -17.85 7.83 -11.28
CA ARG A 384 -19.02 8.24 -10.52
C ARG A 384 -20.35 7.70 -11.03
N THR A 385 -20.50 7.35 -12.32
CA THR A 385 -21.70 6.67 -12.85
C THR A 385 -21.78 5.17 -12.58
N LEU A 386 -20.66 4.53 -12.30
CA LEU A 386 -20.69 3.13 -11.87
C LEU A 386 -21.40 3.02 -10.51
N TRP A 387 -21.18 3.99 -9.64
CA TRP A 387 -21.73 4.00 -8.28
C TRP A 387 -23.26 4.22 -8.21
N ASP A 388 -23.96 4.62 -9.30
CA ASP A 388 -25.44 4.54 -9.40
C ASP A 388 -25.94 3.09 -9.42
N ARG A 389 -25.09 2.15 -9.82
CA ARG A 389 -25.46 0.78 -10.13
C ARG A 389 -24.85 -0.23 -9.17
N VAL A 390 -23.78 0.11 -8.46
CA VAL A 390 -22.98 -0.79 -7.61
C VAL A 390 -22.47 -0.05 -6.39
N ASP A 391 -22.30 -0.74 -5.28
CA ASP A 391 -21.83 -0.22 -4.01
C ASP A 391 -20.38 -0.64 -3.70
N VAL A 392 -20.03 -1.89 -4.05
CA VAL A 392 -18.68 -2.42 -3.96
C VAL A 392 -18.35 -3.21 -5.24
N LEU A 393 -17.18 -2.91 -5.81
CA LEU A 393 -16.57 -3.68 -6.88
C LEU A 393 -15.51 -4.61 -6.31
N ILE A 394 -15.39 -5.82 -6.87
CA ILE A 394 -14.37 -6.81 -6.50
C ILE A 394 -13.46 -7.06 -7.71
N ALA A 395 -12.15 -7.04 -7.48
CA ALA A 395 -11.14 -7.27 -8.51
C ALA A 395 -9.92 -8.02 -7.95
N PRO A 396 -9.08 -8.66 -8.79
CA PRO A 396 -7.77 -9.12 -8.37
C PRO A 396 -6.87 -7.93 -7.96
N ALA A 397 -5.95 -8.14 -7.00
CA ALA A 397 -4.99 -7.10 -6.60
C ALA A 397 -3.69 -7.18 -7.40
N THR A 398 -3.23 -8.38 -7.72
CA THR A 398 -2.03 -8.70 -8.51
C THR A 398 -2.36 -9.78 -9.53
N PRO A 399 -1.56 -9.99 -10.61
CA PRO A 399 -1.83 -11.07 -11.58
C PRO A 399 -1.79 -12.48 -10.98
N GLY A 400 -1.04 -12.69 -9.91
CA GLY A 400 -0.85 -13.97 -9.25
C GLY A 400 -0.07 -13.82 -7.96
N VAL A 401 0.59 -14.90 -7.55
CA VAL A 401 1.49 -14.93 -6.38
C VAL A 401 2.73 -14.06 -6.57
N ALA A 402 3.46 -13.83 -5.49
CA ALA A 402 4.73 -13.11 -5.52
C ALA A 402 5.75 -13.75 -6.48
N PRO A 403 6.35 -12.99 -7.41
CA PRO A 403 7.47 -13.47 -8.22
C PRO A 403 8.69 -13.79 -7.32
N ARG A 404 9.58 -14.66 -7.82
CA ARG A 404 10.86 -14.87 -7.17
C ARG A 404 11.74 -13.62 -7.23
N ILE A 405 12.65 -13.47 -6.27
CA ILE A 405 13.60 -12.34 -6.21
C ILE A 405 14.53 -12.32 -7.45
N ASP A 406 14.88 -13.50 -7.98
CA ASP A 406 15.69 -13.68 -9.18
C ASP A 406 14.88 -13.62 -10.49
N GLN A 407 13.57 -13.38 -10.43
CA GLN A 407 12.66 -13.26 -11.57
C GLN A 407 12.45 -11.80 -11.94
N GLU A 408 13.19 -11.29 -12.93
CA GLU A 408 13.08 -9.89 -13.37
C GLU A 408 11.77 -9.58 -14.13
N SER A 409 11.17 -10.57 -14.77
CA SER A 409 9.97 -10.39 -15.62
C SER A 409 8.81 -11.30 -15.23
N ILE A 410 7.59 -10.81 -15.50
CA ILE A 410 6.33 -11.58 -15.49
C ILE A 410 5.72 -11.54 -16.89
N ILE A 411 4.81 -12.47 -17.19
CA ILE A 411 4.13 -12.50 -18.50
C ILE A 411 2.81 -11.73 -18.41
N ILE A 412 2.64 -10.73 -19.27
CA ILE A 412 1.41 -9.96 -19.45
C ILE A 412 1.08 -9.95 -20.93
N ASP A 413 -0.13 -10.37 -21.31
CA ASP A 413 -0.58 -10.50 -22.71
C ASP A 413 0.40 -11.29 -23.60
N GLY A 414 1.01 -12.34 -23.03
CA GLY A 414 2.00 -13.20 -23.71
C GLY A 414 3.41 -12.60 -23.81
N LEU A 415 3.64 -11.38 -23.32
CA LEU A 415 4.93 -10.69 -23.39
C LEU A 415 5.64 -10.65 -22.03
N PRO A 416 6.97 -10.84 -21.98
CA PRO A 416 7.75 -10.64 -20.76
C PRO A 416 7.88 -9.14 -20.46
N VAL A 417 7.40 -8.72 -19.30
CA VAL A 417 7.46 -7.33 -18.81
C VAL A 417 8.11 -7.28 -17.43
N SER A 418 8.76 -6.18 -17.09
CA SER A 418 9.39 -6.01 -15.78
C SER A 418 8.40 -6.24 -14.63
N ALA A 419 8.67 -7.20 -13.74
CA ALA A 419 7.87 -7.46 -12.55
C ALA A 419 7.78 -6.19 -11.67
N ARG A 420 8.91 -5.54 -11.40
CA ARG A 420 9.02 -4.31 -10.59
C ARG A 420 8.10 -3.17 -11.09
N ALA A 421 7.77 -3.11 -12.39
CA ALA A 421 6.94 -2.08 -12.98
C ALA A 421 5.47 -2.52 -13.20
N ASN A 422 5.17 -3.81 -13.23
CA ASN A 422 3.89 -4.32 -13.71
C ASN A 422 3.08 -5.16 -12.71
N LEU A 423 3.59 -5.44 -11.49
CA LEU A 423 2.78 -6.07 -10.44
C LEU A 423 1.53 -5.26 -10.07
N GLY A 424 1.53 -3.94 -10.33
CA GLY A 424 0.41 -3.03 -10.10
C GLY A 424 -0.61 -2.91 -11.24
N ILE A 425 -0.64 -3.84 -12.22
CA ILE A 425 -1.50 -3.74 -13.42
C ILE A 425 -2.99 -3.55 -13.09
N PHE A 426 -3.49 -4.12 -11.99
CA PHE A 426 -4.87 -4.01 -11.54
C PHE A 426 -5.09 -2.91 -10.48
N THR A 427 -4.03 -2.36 -9.92
CA THR A 427 -4.15 -1.33 -8.88
C THR A 427 -4.06 0.10 -9.44
N GLN A 428 -3.33 0.30 -10.53
CA GLN A 428 -3.06 1.61 -11.12
C GLN A 428 -4.33 2.32 -11.63
N PRO A 429 -5.26 1.68 -12.38
CA PRO A 429 -6.49 2.35 -12.83
C PRO A 429 -7.34 2.89 -11.66
N LEU A 430 -7.39 2.13 -10.56
CA LEU A 430 -8.20 2.47 -9.40
C LEU A 430 -7.60 3.64 -8.58
N GLY A 431 -6.28 3.80 -8.60
CA GLY A 431 -5.59 4.94 -7.99
C GLY A 431 -6.02 6.27 -8.59
N LEU A 432 -6.19 6.30 -9.91
CA LEU A 432 -6.59 7.50 -10.67
C LEU A 432 -8.02 7.99 -10.36
N ALA A 433 -8.89 7.10 -9.87
CA ALA A 433 -10.28 7.41 -9.55
C ALA A 433 -10.49 8.00 -8.14
N ALA A 434 -9.43 8.22 -7.37
CA ALA A 434 -9.47 8.67 -5.97
C ALA A 434 -10.27 7.74 -5.02
N CYS A 435 -10.64 6.54 -5.46
CA CYS A 435 -11.45 5.58 -4.72
C CYS A 435 -10.70 4.99 -3.51
N PRO A 436 -11.41 4.73 -2.39
CA PRO A 436 -10.90 3.87 -1.36
C PRO A 436 -10.88 2.43 -1.85
N VAL A 437 -9.83 1.70 -1.51
CA VAL A 437 -9.66 0.29 -1.88
C VAL A 437 -9.05 -0.48 -0.71
N LEU A 438 -9.71 -1.56 -0.30
CA LEU A 438 -9.23 -2.49 0.69
C LEU A 438 -8.69 -3.73 -0.04
N ALA A 439 -7.38 -3.97 0.04
CA ALA A 439 -6.78 -5.22 -0.39
C ALA A 439 -6.92 -6.25 0.72
N ALA A 440 -7.36 -7.45 0.38
CA ALA A 440 -7.66 -8.52 1.33
C ALA A 440 -7.12 -9.87 0.84
N PRO A 441 -6.57 -10.71 1.75
CA PRO A 441 -6.02 -12.01 1.39
C PRO A 441 -7.11 -13.07 1.24
N LEU A 442 -7.01 -13.89 0.19
CA LEU A 442 -7.74 -15.14 0.09
C LEU A 442 -7.13 -16.18 1.04
N PRO A 443 -7.94 -17.10 1.64
CA PRO A 443 -7.43 -18.14 2.53
C PRO A 443 -6.49 -19.12 1.79
N ARG A 444 -5.19 -19.14 2.14
CA ARG A 444 -4.18 -20.03 1.52
C ARG A 444 -3.12 -20.51 2.53
N PRO A 445 -3.49 -21.31 3.55
CA PRO A 445 -2.54 -21.75 4.56
C PRO A 445 -1.38 -22.56 3.94
N GLY A 446 -0.14 -22.22 4.30
CA GLY A 446 1.08 -22.90 3.84
C GLY A 446 1.49 -22.67 2.39
N ARG A 447 0.86 -21.72 1.69
CA ARG A 447 1.14 -21.37 0.28
C ARG A 447 1.41 -19.87 0.14
N LEU A 448 2.04 -19.47 -0.97
CA LEU A 448 2.19 -18.04 -1.29
C LEU A 448 0.82 -17.37 -1.42
N PRO A 449 0.61 -16.19 -0.83
CA PRO A 449 -0.67 -15.53 -0.81
C PRO A 449 -1.17 -15.08 -2.19
N LEU A 450 -2.49 -14.98 -2.30
CA LEU A 450 -3.23 -14.31 -3.36
C LEU A 450 -4.17 -13.30 -2.71
N GLY A 451 -4.40 -12.15 -3.35
CA GLY A 451 -5.24 -11.10 -2.80
C GLY A 451 -6.23 -10.51 -3.80
N VAL A 452 -7.34 -10.06 -3.26
CA VAL A 452 -8.39 -9.32 -3.98
C VAL A 452 -8.48 -7.87 -3.51
N GLN A 453 -9.08 -7.02 -4.33
CA GLN A 453 -9.42 -5.64 -4.00
C GLN A 453 -10.94 -5.51 -3.83
N LEU A 454 -11.38 -4.91 -2.74
CA LEU A 454 -12.73 -4.38 -2.56
C LEU A 454 -12.65 -2.87 -2.81
N ILE A 455 -13.44 -2.36 -3.74
CA ILE A 455 -13.39 -0.97 -4.19
C ILE A 455 -14.76 -0.31 -3.96
N ALA A 456 -14.80 0.90 -3.41
CA ALA A 456 -16.03 1.66 -3.21
C ALA A 456 -15.90 3.10 -3.72
N ALA A 457 -17.02 3.83 -3.72
CA ALA A 457 -17.03 5.25 -4.05
C ALA A 457 -16.16 6.06 -3.08
N PRO A 458 -15.57 7.19 -3.49
CA PRO A 458 -14.87 8.10 -2.58
C PRO A 458 -15.69 8.46 -1.34
N GLY A 459 -15.06 8.36 -0.15
CA GLY A 459 -15.70 8.58 1.15
C GLY A 459 -16.56 7.41 1.65
N ARG A 460 -16.45 6.22 1.04
CA ARG A 460 -17.26 5.05 1.42
C ARG A 460 -16.40 3.88 1.91
N GLU A 461 -15.39 4.18 2.72
CA GLU A 461 -14.60 3.18 3.46
C GLU A 461 -15.46 2.30 4.36
N ASP A 462 -16.59 2.82 4.84
CA ASP A 462 -17.62 2.13 5.60
C ASP A 462 -18.06 0.83 4.89
N ARG A 463 -18.35 0.87 3.59
CA ARG A 463 -18.76 -0.30 2.80
C ARG A 463 -17.67 -1.36 2.70
N LEU A 464 -16.42 -0.90 2.54
CA LEU A 464 -15.26 -1.79 2.44
C LEU A 464 -15.04 -2.55 3.73
N PHE A 465 -15.08 -1.84 4.87
CA PHE A 465 -14.93 -2.47 6.19
C PHE A 465 -16.06 -3.43 6.50
N ALA A 466 -17.28 -3.08 6.10
CA ALA A 466 -18.43 -3.93 6.32
C ALA A 466 -18.34 -5.25 5.56
N LEU A 467 -18.20 -5.14 4.24
CA LEU A 467 -18.10 -6.34 3.39
C LEU A 467 -16.89 -7.18 3.77
N ALA A 468 -15.72 -6.55 3.97
CA ALA A 468 -14.52 -7.28 4.36
C ALA A 468 -14.69 -8.01 5.70
N ALA A 469 -15.32 -7.36 6.70
CA ALA A 469 -15.59 -7.98 8.01
C ALA A 469 -16.61 -9.13 7.92
N GLN A 470 -17.59 -9.06 7.03
CA GLN A 470 -18.50 -10.19 6.78
C GLN A 470 -17.74 -11.35 6.14
N LEU A 471 -16.98 -11.08 5.06
CA LEU A 471 -16.23 -12.09 4.35
C LEU A 471 -15.14 -12.74 5.22
N GLU A 472 -14.54 -11.97 6.15
CA GLU A 472 -13.60 -12.49 7.15
C GLU A 472 -14.28 -13.43 8.14
N ARG A 473 -15.49 -13.08 8.64
CA ARG A 473 -16.30 -13.97 9.51
C ARG A 473 -16.71 -15.25 8.82
N ASP A 474 -17.02 -15.19 7.53
CA ASP A 474 -17.44 -16.33 6.71
C ASP A 474 -16.26 -17.19 6.25
N GLY A 475 -15.01 -16.81 6.59
CA GLY A 475 -13.79 -17.51 6.20
C GLY A 475 -13.42 -17.39 4.72
N LEU A 476 -14.06 -16.47 3.99
CA LEU A 476 -13.81 -16.20 2.56
C LEU A 476 -12.63 -15.27 2.34
N LEU A 477 -12.31 -14.45 3.33
CA LEU A 477 -11.06 -13.68 3.44
C LEU A 477 -10.39 -14.05 4.76
N ALA A 478 -9.07 -14.31 4.74
CA ALA A 478 -8.36 -14.65 5.97
C ALA A 478 -6.85 -14.42 5.83
N PHE A 479 -6.26 -13.80 6.83
CA PHE A 479 -4.81 -13.84 7.04
C PHE A 479 -4.38 -15.28 7.29
N SER A 480 -3.40 -15.75 6.52
CA SER A 480 -2.73 -17.02 6.74
C SER A 480 -1.30 -16.74 7.21
N ALA A 481 -0.96 -17.11 8.44
CA ALA A 481 0.38 -16.86 8.95
C ALA A 481 1.43 -17.63 8.11
N PRO A 482 2.62 -17.04 7.87
CA PRO A 482 3.74 -17.76 7.28
C PRO A 482 4.07 -19.03 8.07
N ALA A 483 4.47 -20.09 7.36
CA ALA A 483 5.00 -21.30 8.04
C ALA A 483 6.24 -20.89 8.86
N GLN A 484 6.28 -21.29 10.13
CA GLN A 484 7.47 -21.02 10.94
C GLN A 484 8.67 -21.72 10.29
N THR A 485 9.61 -20.96 9.76
CA THR A 485 10.92 -21.48 9.38
C THR A 485 11.59 -22.02 10.65
N ARG A 486 11.74 -23.35 10.74
CA ARG A 486 12.47 -24.03 11.80
C ARG A 486 13.97 -23.82 11.65
#